data_ecfadcb62571ec9d3e466ce22308fc91
#
_entry.id   ecfadcb62571ec9d3e466ce22308fc91
#
_cell.length_a   1.000
_cell.length_b   1.000
_cell.length_c   1.000
_cell.angle_alpha   90.00
_cell.angle_beta   90.00
_cell.angle_gamma   90.00
#
_symmetry.space_group_name_H-M   'P 1'
#
loop_
_entity.id
_entity.type
_entity.pdbx_description
1 polymer ?
#
loop_
_entity_poly.entity_id
_entity_poly.type
_entity_poly.pdbx_seq_one_letter_code
_entity_poly.pdbx_strand_id
1 'polypeptide(L)'
;MGKYTGVIFDLDGVICFTDKYHYQAWKAVADKLGIYFDETINNRLRGVSRMDSLEIILERYDGKLTAQEKEALAEEKNALYRRLLANMSPVDLSAEVKETLDALRGMGLKLAIGSSSKNTKFILSRLGLGDYFDAISDGTNITRSKPDPQVFLMAADFIGMKPKKCLVVEDAKAGIQAAVAGG
;
A
#
# COMPACT_ATOMS: atom_id res chain seq x y z
N MET A 1 -7.83 -30.44 -5.11
CA MET A 1 -7.19 -29.29 -4.45
C MET A 1 -6.84 -28.24 -5.50
N GLY A 2 -7.26 -26.99 -5.32
CA GLY A 2 -6.98 -25.91 -6.27
C GLY A 2 -5.46 -25.64 -6.40
N LYS A 3 -5.07 -24.96 -7.48
CA LYS A 3 -3.68 -24.56 -7.72
C LYS A 3 -3.14 -23.68 -6.59
N TYR A 4 -3.99 -22.77 -6.07
CA TYR A 4 -3.67 -21.84 -4.99
C TYR A 4 -4.43 -22.17 -3.71
N THR A 5 -3.85 -21.85 -2.57
CA THR A 5 -4.39 -22.04 -1.23
C THR A 5 -4.35 -20.74 -0.39
N GLY A 6 -3.70 -19.71 -0.88
CA GLY A 6 -3.68 -18.37 -0.31
C GLY A 6 -3.84 -17.29 -1.36
N VAL A 7 -4.38 -16.14 -0.94
CA VAL A 7 -4.46 -14.93 -1.75
C VAL A 7 -3.87 -13.79 -0.95
N ILE A 8 -2.97 -13.04 -1.56
CA ILE A 8 -2.32 -11.88 -0.97
C ILE A 8 -2.75 -10.66 -1.77
N PHE A 9 -3.37 -9.70 -1.09
CA PHE A 9 -3.87 -8.49 -1.70
C PHE A 9 -2.94 -7.32 -1.40
N ASP A 10 -2.65 -6.49 -2.39
CA ASP A 10 -2.30 -5.11 -2.09
C ASP A 10 -3.50 -4.40 -1.45
N LEU A 11 -3.26 -3.24 -0.85
CA LEU A 11 -4.29 -2.47 -0.18
C LEU A 11 -4.85 -1.35 -1.07
N ASP A 12 -3.95 -0.43 -1.48
CA ASP A 12 -4.31 0.81 -2.16
C ASP A 12 -4.51 0.57 -3.66
N GLY A 13 -5.75 0.68 -4.14
CA GLY A 13 -6.13 0.37 -5.52
C GLY A 13 -6.71 -1.04 -5.71
N VAL A 14 -6.66 -1.88 -4.66
CA VAL A 14 -7.20 -3.25 -4.66
C VAL A 14 -8.33 -3.41 -3.65
N ILE A 15 -8.07 -3.21 -2.38
CA ILE A 15 -9.08 -3.30 -1.31
C ILE A 15 -9.84 -1.98 -1.16
N CYS A 16 -9.15 -0.86 -1.31
CA CYS A 16 -9.72 0.48 -1.19
C CYS A 16 -8.99 1.47 -2.09
N PHE A 17 -9.58 2.65 -2.26
CA PHE A 17 -9.05 3.70 -3.15
C PHE A 17 -8.67 4.92 -2.32
N THR A 18 -7.41 5.01 -1.89
CA THR A 18 -6.88 6.13 -1.10
C THR A 18 -6.08 7.13 -1.93
N ASP A 19 -5.99 6.92 -3.23
CA ASP A 19 -5.18 7.71 -4.18
C ASP A 19 -5.43 9.22 -4.06
N LYS A 20 -6.71 9.62 -3.94
CA LYS A 20 -7.11 11.03 -3.72
C LYS A 20 -6.48 11.66 -2.46
N TYR A 21 -6.34 10.88 -1.38
CA TYR A 21 -5.73 11.33 -0.13
C TYR A 21 -4.21 11.38 -0.25
N HIS A 22 -3.61 10.43 -0.95
CA HIS A 22 -2.18 10.46 -1.29
C HIS A 22 -1.84 11.69 -2.11
N TYR A 23 -2.61 11.94 -3.18
CA TYR A 23 -2.45 13.11 -4.03
C TYR A 23 -2.52 14.40 -3.24
N GLN A 24 -3.57 14.61 -2.44
CA GLN A 24 -3.75 15.82 -1.65
C GLN A 24 -2.59 16.04 -0.67
N ALA A 25 -2.15 14.98 0.01
CA ALA A 25 -1.09 15.07 0.99
C ALA A 25 0.29 15.34 0.36
N TRP A 26 0.60 14.72 -0.79
CA TRP A 26 1.84 14.99 -1.51
C TRP A 26 1.84 16.33 -2.21
N LYS A 27 0.68 16.73 -2.76
CA LYS A 27 0.54 18.05 -3.37
C LYS A 27 0.82 19.17 -2.36
N ALA A 28 0.35 19.05 -1.14
CA ALA A 28 0.63 20.03 -0.08
C ALA A 28 2.14 20.18 0.20
N VAL A 29 2.89 19.08 0.20
CA VAL A 29 4.37 19.12 0.35
C VAL A 29 5.03 19.72 -0.88
N ALA A 30 4.61 19.33 -2.08
CA ALA A 30 5.14 19.85 -3.33
C ALA A 30 4.91 21.38 -3.44
N ASP A 31 3.69 21.85 -3.13
CA ASP A 31 3.34 23.28 -3.14
C ASP A 31 4.20 24.09 -2.15
N LYS A 32 4.45 23.55 -0.95
CA LYS A 32 5.32 24.16 0.07
C LYS A 32 6.76 24.35 -0.44
N LEU A 33 7.23 23.43 -1.28
CA LEU A 33 8.57 23.46 -1.87
C LEU A 33 8.62 24.19 -3.24
N GLY A 34 7.48 24.68 -3.74
CA GLY A 34 7.39 25.29 -5.05
C GLY A 34 7.55 24.30 -6.21
N ILE A 35 7.33 23.00 -5.97
CA ILE A 35 7.46 21.93 -6.96
C ILE A 35 6.13 21.73 -7.69
N TYR A 36 6.17 21.69 -9.04
CA TYR A 36 5.01 21.28 -9.81
C TYR A 36 4.67 19.80 -9.55
N PHE A 37 3.40 19.54 -9.20
CA PHE A 37 2.90 18.19 -8.89
C PHE A 37 1.52 17.99 -9.50
N ASP A 38 1.36 16.93 -10.26
CA ASP A 38 0.12 16.54 -10.94
C ASP A 38 -0.17 15.03 -10.77
N GLU A 39 -1.28 14.57 -11.36
CA GLU A 39 -1.67 13.17 -11.32
C GLU A 39 -0.66 12.24 -12.02
N THR A 40 0.03 12.73 -13.04
CA THR A 40 1.06 11.95 -13.75
C THR A 40 2.23 11.64 -12.83
N ILE A 41 2.67 12.63 -12.06
CA ILE A 41 3.72 12.43 -11.05
C ILE A 41 3.20 11.53 -9.92
N ASN A 42 1.97 11.76 -9.45
CA ASN A 42 1.35 10.93 -8.41
C ASN A 42 1.27 9.46 -8.81
N ASN A 43 0.99 9.15 -10.07
CA ASN A 43 0.94 7.76 -10.54
C ASN A 43 2.29 7.03 -10.45
N ARG A 44 3.43 7.77 -10.47
CA ARG A 44 4.76 7.19 -10.26
C ARG A 44 5.01 6.78 -8.80
N LEU A 45 4.21 7.28 -7.87
CA LEU A 45 4.34 7.03 -6.44
C LEU A 45 3.59 5.77 -5.97
N ARG A 46 2.78 5.15 -6.85
CA ARG A 46 1.97 3.98 -6.50
C ARG A 46 2.84 2.77 -6.18
N GLY A 47 2.52 2.10 -5.10
CA GLY A 47 3.18 0.87 -4.68
C GLY A 47 4.57 1.06 -4.05
N VAL A 48 5.16 2.26 -4.05
CA VAL A 48 6.47 2.52 -3.47
C VAL A 48 6.37 3.10 -2.05
N SER A 49 7.49 3.10 -1.33
CA SER A 49 7.51 3.62 0.05
C SER A 49 7.34 5.14 0.10
N ARG A 50 7.01 5.65 1.29
CA ARG A 50 6.87 7.09 1.53
C ARG A 50 8.16 7.86 1.21
N MET A 51 9.32 7.32 1.60
CA MET A 51 10.60 7.99 1.35
C MET A 51 10.96 7.95 -0.12
N ASP A 52 10.76 6.82 -0.82
CA ASP A 52 10.98 6.73 -2.26
C ASP A 52 10.04 7.68 -3.03
N SER A 53 8.79 7.81 -2.58
CA SER A 53 7.83 8.78 -3.14
C SER A 53 8.34 10.22 -3.00
N LEU A 54 8.89 10.58 -1.83
CA LEU A 54 9.48 11.91 -1.63
C LEU A 54 10.68 12.13 -2.56
N GLU A 55 11.57 11.15 -2.73
CA GLU A 55 12.71 11.27 -3.66
C GLU A 55 12.25 11.50 -5.11
N ILE A 56 11.18 10.81 -5.56
CA ILE A 56 10.59 11.04 -6.88
C ILE A 56 10.06 12.48 -7.02
N ILE A 57 9.42 13.04 -6.01
CA ILE A 57 8.95 14.42 -6.02
C ILE A 57 10.13 15.39 -6.08
N LEU A 58 11.19 15.12 -5.30
CA LEU A 58 12.39 15.94 -5.22
C LEU A 58 13.28 15.90 -6.48
N GLU A 59 13.03 15.01 -7.45
CA GLU A 59 13.71 15.04 -8.76
C GLU A 59 13.62 16.41 -9.47
N ARG A 60 12.61 17.22 -9.10
CA ARG A 60 12.34 18.56 -9.65
C ARG A 60 12.64 19.68 -8.66
N TYR A 61 13.35 19.38 -7.60
CA TYR A 61 13.72 20.37 -6.59
C TYR A 61 15.15 20.83 -6.78
N ASP A 62 15.34 22.12 -7.07
CA ASP A 62 16.68 22.69 -7.29
C ASP A 62 17.45 22.94 -5.99
N GLY A 63 16.79 22.86 -4.84
CA GLY A 63 17.40 23.03 -3.53
C GLY A 63 18.07 21.75 -3.01
N LYS A 64 18.70 21.88 -1.85
CA LYS A 64 19.27 20.72 -1.14
C LYS A 64 18.55 20.56 0.20
N LEU A 65 18.17 19.35 0.51
CA LEU A 65 17.57 18.97 1.78
C LEU A 65 18.46 17.95 2.49
N THR A 66 18.64 18.15 3.76
CA THR A 66 19.27 17.17 4.65
C THR A 66 18.35 15.96 4.85
N ALA A 67 18.89 14.84 5.32
CA ALA A 67 18.09 13.67 5.66
C ALA A 67 16.99 14.01 6.69
N GLN A 68 17.30 14.83 7.68
CA GLN A 68 16.34 15.27 8.71
C GLN A 68 15.20 16.12 8.13
N GLU A 69 15.48 17.02 7.18
CA GLU A 69 14.44 17.80 6.50
C GLU A 69 13.53 16.91 5.64
N LYS A 70 14.10 15.93 4.96
CA LYS A 70 13.32 14.93 4.19
C LYS A 70 12.40 14.11 5.11
N GLU A 71 12.90 13.65 6.24
CA GLU A 71 12.10 12.93 7.24
C GLU A 71 10.96 13.81 7.78
N ALA A 72 11.22 15.08 8.08
CA ALA A 72 10.22 16.02 8.53
C ALA A 72 9.11 16.25 7.50
N LEU A 73 9.46 16.41 6.22
CA LEU A 73 8.50 16.54 5.11
C LEU A 73 7.66 15.27 4.93
N ALA A 74 8.30 14.11 5.01
CA ALA A 74 7.62 12.82 4.91
C ALA A 74 6.63 12.63 6.07
N GLU A 75 6.98 13.07 7.29
CA GLU A 75 6.09 12.99 8.45
C GLU A 75 4.95 14.02 8.38
N GLU A 76 5.22 15.25 7.92
CA GLU A 76 4.19 16.25 7.66
C GLU A 76 3.14 15.73 6.66
N LYS A 77 3.61 15.15 5.54
CA LYS A 77 2.74 14.46 4.57
C LYS A 77 1.92 13.37 5.24
N ASN A 78 2.56 12.54 6.06
CA ASN A 78 1.88 11.43 6.73
C ASN A 78 0.81 11.92 7.72
N ALA A 79 1.10 12.96 8.47
CA ALA A 79 0.14 13.57 9.40
C ALA A 79 -1.11 14.10 8.67
N LEU A 80 -0.92 14.77 7.53
CA LEU A 80 -2.03 15.21 6.69
C LEU A 80 -2.81 14.01 6.11
N TYR A 81 -2.09 13.04 5.56
CA TYR A 81 -2.70 11.82 5.01
C TYR A 81 -3.54 11.09 6.05
N ARG A 82 -3.04 10.89 7.27
CA ARG A 82 -3.81 10.26 8.35
C ARG A 82 -5.06 11.04 8.75
N ARG A 83 -5.01 12.37 8.75
CA ARG A 83 -6.21 13.21 8.97
C ARG A 83 -7.26 12.99 7.89
N LEU A 84 -6.84 12.89 6.62
CA LEU A 84 -7.75 12.60 5.51
C LEU A 84 -8.35 11.18 5.62
N LEU A 85 -7.52 10.18 5.93
CA LEU A 85 -7.95 8.80 6.15
C LEU A 85 -8.93 8.65 7.32
N ALA A 86 -8.88 9.52 8.33
CA ALA A 86 -9.81 9.48 9.46
C ALA A 86 -11.28 9.67 9.05
N ASN A 87 -11.52 10.24 7.85
CA ASN A 87 -12.87 10.37 7.29
C ASN A 87 -13.36 9.07 6.63
N MET A 88 -12.50 8.09 6.44
CA MET A 88 -12.92 6.78 5.91
C MET A 88 -13.78 6.03 6.92
N SER A 89 -14.67 5.20 6.40
CA SER A 89 -15.60 4.39 7.16
C SER A 89 -15.91 3.09 6.39
N PRO A 90 -16.65 2.12 6.95
CA PRO A 90 -17.00 0.90 6.23
C PRO A 90 -17.74 1.11 4.91
N VAL A 91 -18.36 2.27 4.67
CA VAL A 91 -19.01 2.57 3.38
C VAL A 91 -17.99 2.81 2.24
N ASP A 92 -16.72 3.07 2.56
CA ASP A 92 -15.65 3.19 1.57
C ASP A 92 -15.10 1.84 1.08
N LEU A 93 -15.54 0.74 1.69
CA LEU A 93 -15.33 -0.61 1.18
C LEU A 93 -16.47 -0.95 0.22
N SER A 94 -16.13 -1.21 -1.05
CA SER A 94 -17.18 -1.59 -2.00
C SER A 94 -17.80 -2.95 -1.66
N ALA A 95 -19.09 -3.11 -1.94
CA ALA A 95 -19.79 -4.39 -1.75
C ALA A 95 -19.12 -5.50 -2.55
N GLU A 96 -18.71 -5.23 -3.79
CA GLU A 96 -18.02 -6.19 -4.66
C GLU A 96 -16.72 -6.71 -4.04
N VAL A 97 -15.89 -5.84 -3.46
CA VAL A 97 -14.65 -6.25 -2.76
C VAL A 97 -15.02 -7.13 -1.57
N LYS A 98 -15.99 -6.71 -0.74
CA LYS A 98 -16.38 -7.48 0.45
C LYS A 98 -16.92 -8.85 0.08
N GLU A 99 -17.81 -8.94 -0.91
CA GLU A 99 -18.38 -10.21 -1.40
C GLU A 99 -17.29 -11.12 -1.99
N THR A 100 -16.34 -10.55 -2.75
CA THR A 100 -15.20 -11.31 -3.28
C THR A 100 -14.33 -11.89 -2.16
N LEU A 101 -14.01 -11.09 -1.14
CA LEU A 101 -13.23 -11.55 0.01
C LEU A 101 -13.95 -12.67 0.77
N ASP A 102 -15.26 -12.52 1.00
CA ASP A 102 -16.08 -13.52 1.68
C ASP A 102 -16.17 -14.82 0.87
N ALA A 103 -16.33 -14.72 -0.45
CA ALA A 103 -16.36 -15.87 -1.34
C ALA A 103 -15.03 -16.66 -1.33
N LEU A 104 -13.90 -15.95 -1.40
CA LEU A 104 -12.57 -16.57 -1.34
C LEU A 104 -12.34 -17.28 0.01
N ARG A 105 -12.76 -16.65 1.10
CA ARG A 105 -12.71 -17.25 2.43
C ARG A 105 -13.63 -18.46 2.54
N GLY A 106 -14.84 -18.39 1.97
CA GLY A 106 -15.78 -19.51 1.88
C GLY A 106 -15.23 -20.71 1.08
N MET A 107 -14.31 -20.47 0.14
CA MET A 107 -13.58 -21.51 -0.58
C MET A 107 -12.43 -22.13 0.24
N GLY A 108 -12.21 -21.69 1.48
CA GLY A 108 -11.15 -22.16 2.36
C GLY A 108 -9.77 -21.59 2.08
N LEU A 109 -9.67 -20.50 1.30
CA LEU A 109 -8.40 -19.82 1.05
C LEU A 109 -7.98 -18.97 2.24
N LYS A 110 -6.68 -18.92 2.51
CA LYS A 110 -6.08 -17.95 3.42
C LYS A 110 -5.94 -16.62 2.73
N LEU A 111 -6.31 -15.54 3.43
CA LEU A 111 -6.28 -14.19 2.88
C LEU A 111 -5.30 -13.32 3.66
N ALA A 112 -4.35 -12.69 2.96
CA ALA A 112 -3.37 -11.81 3.57
C ALA A 112 -3.28 -10.47 2.83
N ILE A 113 -2.73 -9.46 3.52
CA ILE A 113 -2.36 -8.16 2.93
C ILE A 113 -0.84 -8.12 2.72
N GLY A 114 -0.43 -7.53 1.57
CA GLY A 114 0.96 -7.21 1.26
C GLY A 114 1.08 -5.79 0.72
N SER A 115 1.25 -4.80 1.60
CA SER A 115 1.27 -3.36 1.27
C SER A 115 2.56 -2.68 1.70
N SER A 116 3.08 -1.73 0.90
CA SER A 116 4.22 -0.90 1.31
C SER A 116 3.84 0.21 2.30
N SER A 117 2.56 0.40 2.58
CA SER A 117 2.06 1.46 3.46
C SER A 117 2.27 1.13 4.94
N LYS A 118 2.79 2.09 5.71
CA LYS A 118 2.83 2.01 7.18
C LYS A 118 1.46 2.29 7.84
N ASN A 119 0.46 2.69 7.07
CA ASN A 119 -0.89 2.99 7.55
C ASN A 119 -1.90 1.85 7.29
N THR A 120 -1.45 0.71 6.80
CA THR A 120 -2.29 -0.43 6.43
C THR A 120 -3.30 -0.82 7.51
N LYS A 121 -2.85 -1.06 8.73
CA LYS A 121 -3.73 -1.43 9.85
C LYS A 121 -4.75 -0.35 10.20
N PHE A 122 -4.34 0.92 10.11
CA PHE A 122 -5.24 2.04 10.35
C PHE A 122 -6.35 2.10 9.28
N ILE A 123 -5.99 1.94 8.00
CA ILE A 123 -6.95 1.93 6.88
C ILE A 123 -7.93 0.75 7.05
N LEU A 124 -7.42 -0.46 7.29
CA LEU A 124 -8.25 -1.65 7.51
C LEU A 124 -9.22 -1.46 8.67
N SER A 125 -8.78 -0.86 9.78
CA SER A 125 -9.67 -0.58 10.92
C SER A 125 -10.78 0.40 10.54
N ARG A 126 -10.50 1.41 9.72
CA ARG A 126 -11.52 2.37 9.23
C ARG A 126 -12.56 1.70 8.32
N LEU A 127 -12.13 0.72 7.53
CA LEU A 127 -12.99 -0.06 6.63
C LEU A 127 -13.79 -1.17 7.34
N GLY A 128 -13.60 -1.37 8.65
CA GLY A 128 -14.22 -2.48 9.37
C GLY A 128 -13.57 -3.85 9.11
N LEU A 129 -12.32 -3.86 8.60
CA LEU A 129 -11.56 -5.06 8.25
C LEU A 129 -10.36 -5.30 9.19
N GLY A 130 -10.35 -4.72 10.40
CA GLY A 130 -9.21 -4.78 11.32
C GLY A 130 -8.68 -6.19 11.59
N ASP A 131 -9.58 -7.14 11.83
CA ASP A 131 -9.27 -8.55 12.14
C ASP A 131 -9.71 -9.51 11.01
N TYR A 132 -9.97 -8.98 9.83
CA TYR A 132 -10.51 -9.78 8.73
C TYR A 132 -9.47 -10.69 8.08
N PHE A 133 -8.24 -10.24 7.88
CA PHE A 133 -7.18 -10.99 7.19
C PHE A 133 -6.43 -11.92 8.13
N ASP A 134 -6.00 -13.08 7.61
CA ASP A 134 -5.20 -14.06 8.37
C ASP A 134 -3.80 -13.51 8.71
N ALA A 135 -3.25 -12.61 7.89
CA ALA A 135 -1.99 -11.93 8.16
C ALA A 135 -1.89 -10.60 7.39
N ILE A 136 -1.03 -9.72 7.91
CA ILE A 136 -0.71 -8.42 7.31
C ILE A 136 0.81 -8.27 7.27
N SER A 137 1.37 -8.20 6.06
CA SER A 137 2.72 -7.70 5.82
C SER A 137 2.60 -6.28 5.28
N ASP A 138 3.22 -5.32 5.97
CA ASP A 138 3.09 -3.91 5.63
C ASP A 138 4.39 -3.12 5.83
N GLY A 139 4.36 -1.82 5.55
CA GLY A 139 5.51 -0.93 5.68
C GLY A 139 6.10 -0.81 7.09
N THR A 140 5.50 -1.42 8.11
CA THR A 140 6.04 -1.45 9.48
C THR A 140 6.93 -2.66 9.75
N ASN A 141 6.83 -3.72 8.94
CA ASN A 141 7.57 -4.96 9.14
C ASN A 141 8.48 -5.35 7.97
N ILE A 142 8.52 -4.56 6.89
CA ILE A 142 9.45 -4.72 5.78
C ILE A 142 10.57 -3.67 5.84
N THR A 143 11.69 -3.98 5.20
CA THR A 143 12.84 -3.07 5.05
C THR A 143 13.04 -2.62 3.61
N ARG A 144 12.48 -3.35 2.65
CA ARG A 144 12.50 -3.05 1.21
C ARG A 144 11.09 -3.01 0.67
N SER A 145 10.75 -1.91 0.02
CA SER A 145 9.44 -1.73 -0.62
C SER A 145 9.40 -2.32 -2.02
N LYS A 146 8.22 -2.47 -2.60
CA LYS A 146 8.03 -2.85 -4.01
C LYS A 146 8.88 -1.94 -4.90
N PRO A 147 9.57 -2.47 -5.91
CA PRO A 147 9.41 -3.79 -6.55
C PRO A 147 10.16 -4.96 -5.88
N ASP A 148 10.79 -4.79 -4.72
CA ASP A 148 11.33 -5.92 -3.98
C ASP A 148 10.20 -6.85 -3.52
N PRO A 149 10.33 -8.18 -3.65
CA PRO A 149 9.29 -9.15 -3.30
C PRO A 149 9.05 -9.32 -1.80
N GLN A 150 9.83 -8.70 -0.94
CA GLN A 150 9.83 -8.93 0.50
C GLN A 150 8.43 -8.91 1.11
N VAL A 151 7.60 -7.91 0.76
CA VAL A 151 6.27 -7.75 1.34
C VAL A 151 5.35 -8.95 1.06
N PHE A 152 5.41 -9.52 -0.13
CA PHE A 152 4.58 -10.66 -0.51
C PHE A 152 5.15 -11.98 0.03
N LEU A 153 6.48 -12.14 0.04
CA LEU A 153 7.13 -13.29 0.63
C LEU A 153 6.83 -13.38 2.13
N MET A 154 6.90 -12.26 2.85
CA MET A 154 6.54 -12.21 4.28
C MET A 154 5.05 -12.48 4.51
N ALA A 155 4.16 -11.94 3.65
CA ALA A 155 2.73 -12.23 3.75
C ALA A 155 2.44 -13.73 3.57
N ALA A 156 3.09 -14.38 2.59
CA ALA A 156 2.97 -15.83 2.38
C ALA A 156 3.49 -16.63 3.59
N ASP A 157 4.63 -16.24 4.15
CA ASP A 157 5.21 -16.88 5.32
C ASP A 157 4.30 -16.75 6.55
N PHE A 158 3.73 -15.57 6.80
CA PHE A 158 2.83 -15.31 7.93
C PHE A 158 1.54 -16.13 7.88
N ILE A 159 1.05 -16.52 6.70
CA ILE A 159 -0.09 -17.45 6.56
C ILE A 159 0.35 -18.91 6.42
N GLY A 160 1.66 -19.21 6.57
CA GLY A 160 2.22 -20.56 6.50
C GLY A 160 2.19 -21.16 5.11
N MET A 161 2.26 -20.37 4.04
CA MET A 161 2.15 -20.81 2.65
C MET A 161 3.45 -20.62 1.88
N LYS A 162 3.73 -21.55 0.95
CA LYS A 162 4.79 -21.34 -0.04
C LYS A 162 4.35 -20.30 -1.07
N PRO A 163 5.22 -19.41 -1.57
CA PRO A 163 4.86 -18.38 -2.57
C PRO A 163 4.11 -18.96 -3.76
N LYS A 164 4.54 -20.09 -4.33
CA LYS A 164 3.89 -20.79 -5.46
C LYS A 164 2.43 -21.24 -5.20
N LYS A 165 1.99 -21.20 -3.94
CA LYS A 165 0.63 -21.52 -3.52
C LYS A 165 -0.21 -20.27 -3.25
N CYS A 166 0.37 -19.09 -3.41
CA CYS A 166 -0.31 -17.82 -3.25
C CYS A 166 -0.56 -17.15 -4.59
N LEU A 167 -1.73 -16.57 -4.74
CA LEU A 167 -2.05 -15.61 -5.80
C LEU A 167 -1.89 -14.20 -5.24
N VAL A 168 -1.23 -13.32 -5.96
CA VAL A 168 -1.16 -11.88 -5.61
C VAL A 168 -2.15 -11.11 -6.47
N VAL A 169 -2.91 -10.21 -5.84
CA VAL A 169 -3.81 -9.25 -6.49
C VAL A 169 -3.23 -7.86 -6.29
N GLU A 170 -2.93 -7.18 -7.40
CA GLU A 170 -2.14 -5.94 -7.41
C GLU A 170 -2.50 -5.08 -8.63
N ASP A 171 -2.55 -3.75 -8.49
CA ASP A 171 -2.86 -2.80 -9.56
C ASP A 171 -1.65 -1.98 -10.05
N ALA A 172 -0.59 -1.88 -9.22
CA ALA A 172 0.58 -1.05 -9.51
C ALA A 172 1.70 -1.85 -10.18
N LYS A 173 2.41 -1.23 -11.14
CA LYS A 173 3.55 -1.84 -11.84
C LYS A 173 4.62 -2.38 -10.89
N ALA A 174 5.00 -1.60 -9.88
CA ALA A 174 6.01 -2.00 -8.91
C ALA A 174 5.58 -3.24 -8.11
N GLY A 175 4.29 -3.34 -7.77
CA GLY A 175 3.75 -4.48 -7.07
C GLY A 175 3.67 -5.73 -7.94
N ILE A 176 3.28 -5.60 -9.22
CA ILE A 176 3.31 -6.71 -10.18
C ILE A 176 4.74 -7.25 -10.34
N GLN A 177 5.74 -6.37 -10.43
CA GLN A 177 7.14 -6.77 -10.48
C GLN A 177 7.58 -7.51 -9.21
N ALA A 178 7.17 -7.03 -8.03
CA ALA A 178 7.42 -7.68 -6.76
C ALA A 178 6.78 -9.08 -6.69
N ALA A 179 5.53 -9.23 -7.15
CA ALA A 179 4.83 -10.51 -7.16
C ALA A 179 5.53 -11.52 -8.08
N VAL A 180 5.92 -11.11 -9.28
CA VAL A 180 6.67 -11.98 -10.24
C VAL A 180 8.02 -12.37 -9.67
N ALA A 181 8.76 -11.44 -9.05
CA ALA A 181 10.05 -11.73 -8.43
C ALA A 181 9.95 -12.69 -7.23
N GLY A 182 8.78 -12.71 -6.56
CA GLY A 182 8.52 -13.58 -5.42
C GLY A 182 8.09 -15.02 -5.80
N GLY A 183 7.75 -15.29 -7.07
CA GLY A 183 7.34 -16.61 -7.57
C GLY A 183 5.91 -16.99 -7.26
#